data_8c7330707dbfce674a5ecc5dd4e2ae2a
#
_entry.id   8c7330707dbfce674a5ecc5dd4e2ae2a
#
_cell.length_a   1.000
_cell.length_b   1.000
_cell.length_c   1.000
_cell.angle_alpha   90.00
_cell.angle_beta   90.00
_cell.angle_gamma   90.00
#
_symmetry.space_group_name_H-M   'P 1'
#
loop_
_entity.id
_entity.type
_entity.pdbx_description
1 polymer ?
#
loop_
_entity_poly.entity_id
_entity_poly.type
_entity_poly.pdbx_seq_one_letter_code
_entity_poly.pdbx_strand_id
1 'polypeptide(L)' 'MSIPTTKVVLSADVVFEIRSDDEKLGELRVSKGTIDWSPTNAKIPIQLTWEQFDRVMRDR' A
#
# COMPACT_ATOMS: atom_id res chain seq x y z
N MET A 1 14.23 1.94 -11.24
CA MET A 1 13.60 3.06 -10.54
C MET A 1 14.21 3.21 -9.16
N SER A 2 14.71 4.38 -8.87
CA SER A 2 15.28 4.59 -7.56
C SER A 2 14.28 5.36 -6.70
N ILE A 3 14.00 4.80 -5.55
CA ILE A 3 13.10 5.43 -4.60
C ILE A 3 13.96 6.10 -3.55
N PRO A 4 13.82 7.40 -3.37
CA PRO A 4 14.61 8.08 -2.34
C PRO A 4 14.28 7.51 -0.97
N THR A 5 15.30 7.13 -0.26
CA THR A 5 15.13 6.61 1.08
C THR A 5 14.91 7.78 2.01
N THR A 6 13.67 8.12 2.25
CA THR A 6 13.32 9.17 3.17
C THR A 6 12.73 8.54 4.41
N LYS A 7 13.32 8.85 5.54
CA LYS A 7 12.79 8.37 6.79
C LYS A 7 11.60 9.25 7.14
N VAL A 8 10.41 8.75 6.90
CA VAL A 8 9.19 9.49 7.16
C VAL A 8 8.53 8.94 8.41
N VAL A 9 8.33 9.81 9.38
CA VAL A 9 7.51 9.45 10.53
C VAL A 9 6.08 9.85 10.19
N LEU A 10 5.25 8.87 9.90
CA LEU A 10 3.88 9.13 9.54
C LEU A 10 3.05 9.33 10.79
N SER A 11 2.51 10.52 10.94
CA SER A 11 1.56 10.79 12.02
C SER A 11 0.13 10.62 11.53
N ALA A 12 -0.05 10.42 10.24
CA ALA A 12 -1.36 10.26 9.62
C ALA A 12 -1.25 9.31 8.43
N ASP A 13 -2.38 8.77 8.01
CA ASP A 13 -2.42 7.88 6.85
C ASP A 13 -2.07 8.62 5.57
N VAL A 14 -1.33 7.95 4.71
CA VAL A 14 -1.01 8.46 3.39
C VAL A 14 -1.66 7.55 2.36
N VAL A 15 -2.35 8.14 1.40
CA VAL A 15 -3.04 7.37 0.36
C VAL A 15 -2.38 7.63 -0.97
N PHE A 16 -2.04 6.55 -1.68
CA PHE A 16 -1.45 6.62 -3.00
C PHE A 16 -2.42 6.01 -4.01
N GLU A 17 -2.63 6.71 -5.10
CA GLU A 17 -3.38 6.16 -6.22
C GLU A 17 -2.41 5.41 -7.12
N ILE A 18 -2.68 4.13 -7.34
CA ILE A 18 -1.80 3.28 -8.13
C ILE A 18 -2.42 3.09 -9.51
N ARG A 19 -1.64 3.42 -10.53
CA ARG A 19 -2.08 3.32 -11.91
C ARG A 19 -1.09 2.51 -12.72
N SER A 20 -1.61 1.84 -13.73
CA SER A 20 -0.78 1.17 -14.72
C SER A 20 -1.26 1.65 -16.08
N ASP A 21 -0.37 2.30 -16.83
CA ASP A 21 -0.72 2.98 -18.07
C ASP A 21 -1.80 4.02 -17.76
N ASP A 22 -2.95 3.95 -18.37
CA ASP A 22 -4.02 4.89 -18.12
C ASP A 22 -5.11 4.29 -17.25
N GLU A 23 -4.84 3.16 -16.63
CA GLU A 23 -5.84 2.44 -15.87
C GLU A 23 -5.52 2.48 -14.38
N LYS A 24 -6.51 2.83 -13.59
CA LYS A 24 -6.37 2.85 -12.14
C LYS A 24 -6.48 1.44 -11.61
N LEU A 25 -5.45 0.97 -10.94
CA LEU A 25 -5.44 -0.36 -10.33
C LEU A 25 -6.11 -0.36 -8.96
N GLY A 26 -5.93 0.71 -8.21
CA GLY A 26 -6.50 0.80 -6.89
C GLY A 26 -5.84 1.89 -6.08
N GLU A 27 -6.09 1.86 -4.78
CA GLU A 27 -5.50 2.82 -3.86
C GLU A 27 -4.77 2.09 -2.75
N LEU A 28 -3.61 2.58 -2.42
CA LEU A 28 -2.80 2.03 -1.34
C LEU A 28 -2.77 3.03 -0.20
N ARG A 29 -3.25 2.60 0.96
CA ARG A 29 -3.20 3.44 2.16
C ARG A 29 -2.12 2.90 3.08
N VAL A 30 -1.20 3.76 3.42
CA VAL A 30 -0.10 3.43 4.31
C VAL A 30 -0.33 4.14 5.64
N SER A 31 -0.33 3.37 6.70
CA SER A 31 -0.45 3.93 8.03
C SER A 31 0.66 3.39 8.92
N LYS A 32 0.69 3.86 10.15
CA LYS A 32 1.78 3.52 11.05
C LYS A 32 1.87 2.03 11.35
N GLY A 33 0.74 1.38 11.49
CA GLY A 33 0.70 -0.02 11.89
C GLY A 33 0.22 -0.99 10.82
N THR A 34 -0.36 -0.48 9.74
CA THR A 34 -0.97 -1.35 8.74
C THR A 34 -0.82 -0.77 7.33
N ILE A 35 -1.08 -1.62 6.37
CA ILE A 35 -1.15 -1.22 4.98
C ILE A 35 -2.47 -1.74 4.41
N ASP A 36 -3.20 -0.88 3.73
CA ASP A 36 -4.48 -1.23 3.15
C ASP A 36 -4.39 -1.11 1.64
N TRP A 37 -4.87 -2.12 0.95
CA TRP A 37 -4.96 -2.11 -0.49
C TRP A 37 -6.42 -2.17 -0.91
N SER A 38 -6.86 -1.18 -1.68
CA SER A 38 -8.23 -1.08 -2.16
C SER A 38 -8.26 -1.21 -3.67
N PRO A 39 -8.40 -2.43 -4.19
CA PRO A 39 -8.50 -2.61 -5.65
C PRO A 39 -9.71 -1.88 -6.21
N THR A 40 -9.60 -1.40 -7.43
CA THR A 40 -10.65 -0.61 -8.07
C THR A 40 -11.99 -1.33 -8.10
N ASN A 41 -11.97 -2.62 -8.35
CA ASN A 41 -13.19 -3.40 -8.52
C ASN A 41 -13.61 -4.15 -7.26
N ALA A 42 -12.91 -3.97 -6.16
CA ALA A 42 -13.23 -4.67 -4.92
C ALA A 42 -14.04 -3.77 -4.00
N LYS A 43 -15.01 -4.36 -3.33
CA LYS A 43 -15.84 -3.63 -2.40
C LYS A 43 -15.19 -3.50 -1.02
N ILE A 44 -14.32 -4.44 -0.68
CA ILE A 44 -13.69 -4.50 0.62
C ILE A 44 -12.18 -4.38 0.45
N PRO A 45 -11.55 -3.41 1.12
CA PRO A 45 -10.11 -3.29 1.05
C PRO A 45 -9.43 -4.44 1.80
N ILE A 46 -8.22 -4.75 1.38
CA ILE A 46 -7.40 -5.76 2.04
C ILE A 46 -6.50 -5.04 3.02
N GLN A 47 -6.62 -5.37 4.29
CA GLN A 47 -5.81 -4.77 5.33
C GLN A 47 -4.82 -5.79 5.88
N LEU A 48 -3.57 -5.42 5.92
CA LEU A 48 -2.51 -6.27 6.45
C LEU A 48 -1.69 -5.49 7.46
N THR A 49 -1.20 -6.20 8.47
CA THR A 49 -0.16 -5.61 9.31
C THR A 49 1.14 -5.63 8.53
N TRP A 50 2.11 -4.83 8.95
CA TRP A 50 3.39 -4.81 8.26
C TRP A 50 4.07 -6.18 8.29
N GLU A 51 3.89 -6.92 9.36
CA GLU A 51 4.45 -8.26 9.46
C GLU A 51 3.81 -9.21 8.46
N GLN A 52 2.50 -9.13 8.29
CA GLN A 52 1.79 -9.95 7.32
C GLN A 52 2.20 -9.58 5.90
N PHE A 53 2.32 -8.30 5.63
CA PHE A 53 2.75 -7.83 4.33
C PHE A 53 4.15 -8.34 3.99
N ASP A 54 5.05 -8.27 4.95
CA ASP A 54 6.41 -8.75 4.77
C ASP A 54 6.43 -10.25 4.44
N ARG A 55 5.62 -11.02 5.14
CA ARG A 55 5.54 -12.44 4.92
C ARG A 55 5.03 -12.78 3.52
N VAL A 56 4.01 -12.07 3.08
CA VAL A 56 3.47 -12.27 1.73
C VAL A 56 4.53 -11.97 0.67
N MET A 57 5.30 -10.94 0.88
CA MET A 57 6.34 -10.57 -0.08
C MET A 57 7.49 -11.56 -0.10
N ARG A 58 7.79 -12.16 1.03
CA ARG A 58 8.89 -13.14 1.10
C ARG A 58 8.50 -14.49 0.53
N ASP A 59 7.22 -14.80 0.53
CA ASP A 59 6.72 -16.10 0.04
C ASP A 59 6.59 -16.17 -1.47
N ARG A 60 7.07 -15.22 -2.17
CA ARG A 60 6.93 -15.17 -3.62
C ARG A 60 7.96 -16.00 -4.33
#